data_78e1e63d4a7071004472e1105ea14901
#
_entry.id   78e1e63d4a7071004472e1105ea14901
#
_cell.length_a   1.000
_cell.length_b   1.000
_cell.length_c   1.000
_cell.angle_alpha   90.00
_cell.angle_beta   90.00
_cell.angle_gamma   90.00
#
_symmetry.space_group_name_H-M   'P 1'
#
loop_
_entity.id
_entity.type
_entity.pdbx_description
1 polymer ?
#
loop_
_entity_poly.entity_id
_entity_poly.type
_entity_poly.pdbx_seq_one_letter_code
_entity_poly.pdbx_strand_id
1 'polypeptide(L)'
;MNKLVLVGHPGSKYQIVEHFLKEIGMNSPNYSTSNKISPEYITASLCQFYQTPEVNDVVDEREFSAVQVSTMWDSMVLELMMNNLNNKLWGWADPSIIFFLDFWKNIDKSIKFIMIYDHPKYNLMRSVNNAPLSLNINNSVDNWIAYNKRLLDFFLENKERCVLINFEAFQSNKKNIIKPLS
;
A
#
# COMPACT_ATOMS: atom_id res chain seq x y z
N MET A 1 -16.25 6.72 10.20
CA MET A 1 -15.38 5.53 10.25
C MET A 1 -14.20 5.79 9.33
N ASN A 2 -12.97 5.75 9.85
CA ASN A 2 -11.77 6.06 9.08
C ASN A 2 -11.07 4.77 8.67
N LYS A 3 -10.71 4.67 7.39
CA LYS A 3 -10.00 3.54 6.81
C LYS A 3 -8.66 4.03 6.28
N LEU A 4 -7.59 3.36 6.68
CA LEU A 4 -6.23 3.68 6.25
C LEU A 4 -5.68 2.55 5.38
N VAL A 5 -5.23 2.90 4.20
CA VAL A 5 -4.52 2.01 3.29
C VAL A 5 -3.08 2.49 3.20
N LEU A 6 -2.15 1.65 3.63
CA LEU A 6 -0.73 1.96 3.59
C LEU A 6 -0.11 1.32 2.36
N VAL A 7 0.56 2.13 1.56
CA VAL A 7 1.19 1.70 0.31
C VAL A 7 2.62 2.21 0.29
N GLY A 8 3.54 1.32 0.04
CA GLY A 8 4.96 1.66 -0.07
C GLY A 8 5.72 0.54 -0.77
N HIS A 9 6.76 0.91 -1.50
CA HIS A 9 7.65 -0.06 -2.14
C HIS A 9 8.11 -1.13 -1.13
N PRO A 10 8.23 -2.41 -1.50
CA PRO A 10 8.67 -3.47 -0.57
C PRO A 10 9.93 -3.13 0.23
N GLY A 11 10.83 -2.30 -0.33
CA GLY A 11 12.03 -1.79 0.34
C GLY A 11 11.81 -0.60 1.28
N SER A 12 10.63 0.03 1.32
CA SER A 12 10.37 1.29 2.05
C SER A 12 10.09 1.14 3.55
N LYS A 13 10.17 -0.08 4.08
CA LYS A 13 9.90 -0.39 5.51
C LYS A 13 8.50 0.03 5.97
N TYR A 14 7.53 0.03 5.09
CA TYR A 14 6.13 0.41 5.37
C TYR A 14 5.53 -0.35 6.55
N GLN A 15 5.96 -1.59 6.81
CA GLN A 15 5.53 -2.41 7.95
C GLN A 15 5.83 -1.74 9.29
N ILE A 16 6.92 -0.96 9.40
CA ILE A 16 7.26 -0.22 10.63
C ILE A 16 6.25 0.92 10.87
N VAL A 17 5.81 1.58 9.79
CA VAL A 17 4.78 2.62 9.88
C VAL A 17 3.43 2.00 10.25
N GLU A 18 3.07 0.87 9.64
CA GLU A 18 1.86 0.13 9.98
C GLU A 18 1.84 -0.29 11.45
N HIS A 19 2.94 -0.90 11.94
CA HIS A 19 3.05 -1.29 13.34
C HIS A 19 2.88 -0.10 14.29
N PHE A 20 3.52 1.02 14.00
CA PHE A 20 3.38 2.24 14.77
C PHE A 20 1.92 2.75 14.80
N LEU A 21 1.21 2.73 13.66
CA LEU A 21 -0.20 3.13 13.62
C LEU A 21 -1.09 2.20 14.45
N LYS A 22 -0.77 0.90 14.48
CA LYS A 22 -1.46 -0.07 15.35
C LYS A 22 -1.21 0.22 16.82
N GLU A 23 0.00 0.59 17.22
CA GLU A 23 0.33 1.00 18.59
C GLU A 23 -0.46 2.24 19.05
N ILE A 24 -0.78 3.15 18.14
CA ILE A 24 -1.54 4.38 18.45
C ILE A 24 -3.06 4.26 18.20
N GLY A 25 -3.57 3.04 17.95
CA GLY A 25 -5.01 2.75 17.94
C GLY A 25 -5.62 2.40 16.59
N MET A 26 -4.84 2.19 15.53
CA MET A 26 -5.36 1.61 14.30
C MET A 26 -5.60 0.11 14.51
N ASN A 27 -6.82 -0.36 14.31
CA ASN A 27 -7.15 -1.78 14.35
C ASN A 27 -6.74 -2.48 13.05
N SER A 28 -6.36 -3.75 13.17
CA SER A 28 -6.31 -4.63 11.99
C SER A 28 -7.72 -4.91 11.49
N PRO A 29 -7.90 -5.16 10.18
CA PRO A 29 -9.21 -5.55 9.64
C PRO A 29 -9.73 -6.82 10.29
N ASN A 30 -11.03 -6.87 10.59
CA ASN A 30 -11.72 -8.11 10.92
C ASN A 30 -11.96 -8.91 9.64
N TYR A 31 -11.78 -10.22 9.72
CA TYR A 31 -12.06 -11.13 8.61
C TYR A 31 -13.51 -11.62 8.65
N SER A 32 -14.06 -11.96 7.49
CA SER A 32 -15.27 -12.77 7.43
C SER A 32 -14.97 -14.18 7.97
N THR A 33 -15.78 -14.65 8.94
CA THR A 33 -15.62 -15.99 9.50
C THR A 33 -16.01 -17.09 8.50
N SER A 34 -16.92 -16.80 7.57
CA SER A 34 -17.41 -17.75 6.57
C SER A 34 -16.47 -17.86 5.34
N ASN A 35 -16.01 -16.72 4.82
CA ASN A 35 -15.31 -16.65 3.54
C ASN A 35 -13.84 -16.27 3.66
N LYS A 36 -13.34 -15.97 4.88
CA LYS A 36 -11.97 -15.50 5.17
C LYS A 36 -11.55 -14.29 4.32
N ILE A 37 -12.51 -13.45 3.93
CA ILE A 37 -12.25 -12.26 3.12
C ILE A 37 -11.46 -11.26 3.98
N SER A 38 -10.25 -10.97 3.55
CA SER A 38 -9.36 -9.95 4.10
C SER A 38 -8.89 -9.02 2.99
N PRO A 39 -8.34 -7.84 3.30
CA PRO A 39 -7.75 -6.98 2.29
C PRO A 39 -6.67 -7.67 1.47
N GLU A 40 -5.81 -8.46 2.13
CA GLU A 40 -4.72 -9.19 1.49
C GLU A 40 -5.28 -10.28 0.55
N TYR A 41 -6.36 -10.98 0.98
CA TYR A 41 -7.03 -11.96 0.12
C TYR A 41 -7.63 -11.30 -1.13
N ILE A 42 -8.28 -10.14 -0.97
CA ILE A 42 -8.84 -9.37 -2.10
C ILE A 42 -7.70 -8.96 -3.05
N THR A 43 -6.63 -8.37 -2.54
CA THR A 43 -5.50 -7.92 -3.36
C THR A 43 -4.84 -9.09 -4.08
N ALA A 44 -4.57 -10.20 -3.40
CA ALA A 44 -3.99 -11.39 -4.01
C ALA A 44 -4.90 -11.98 -5.12
N SER A 45 -6.21 -12.01 -4.88
CA SER A 45 -7.19 -12.48 -5.86
C SER A 45 -7.25 -11.56 -7.09
N LEU A 46 -7.18 -10.24 -6.87
CA LEU A 46 -7.10 -9.26 -7.96
C LEU A 46 -5.81 -9.45 -8.78
N CYS A 47 -4.65 -9.58 -8.11
CA CYS A 47 -3.37 -9.85 -8.77
C CYS A 47 -3.44 -11.12 -9.63
N GLN A 48 -3.98 -12.19 -9.09
CA GLN A 48 -4.13 -13.45 -9.82
C GLN A 48 -5.09 -13.32 -11.01
N PHE A 49 -6.24 -12.69 -10.81
CA PHE A 49 -7.26 -12.56 -11.86
C PHE A 49 -6.79 -11.68 -13.03
N TYR A 50 -6.17 -10.54 -12.70
CA TYR A 50 -5.66 -9.60 -13.71
C TYR A 50 -4.23 -9.92 -14.17
N GLN A 51 -3.62 -10.98 -13.66
CA GLN A 51 -2.27 -11.43 -14.03
C GLN A 51 -1.24 -10.29 -13.91
N THR A 52 -1.32 -9.52 -12.81
CA THR A 52 -0.33 -8.47 -12.58
C THR A 52 1.06 -9.08 -12.37
N PRO A 53 2.12 -8.42 -12.82
CA PRO A 53 3.48 -8.85 -12.50
C PRO A 53 3.74 -8.74 -11.00
N GLU A 54 4.80 -9.41 -10.54
CA GLU A 54 5.31 -9.15 -9.19
C GLU A 54 5.76 -7.69 -9.05
N VAL A 55 5.47 -7.07 -7.91
CA VAL A 55 5.80 -5.65 -7.69
C VAL A 55 7.26 -5.33 -7.97
N ASN A 56 8.17 -6.26 -7.63
CA ASN A 56 9.61 -6.06 -7.79
C ASN A 56 10.10 -6.23 -9.25
N ASP A 57 9.28 -6.75 -10.14
CA ASP A 57 9.65 -7.01 -11.54
C ASP A 57 9.22 -5.87 -12.49
N VAL A 58 8.37 -4.97 -12.01
CA VAL A 58 7.88 -3.83 -12.80
C VAL A 58 8.95 -2.75 -12.91
N VAL A 59 9.29 -2.35 -14.12
CA VAL A 59 10.27 -1.29 -14.40
C VAL A 59 9.66 -0.08 -15.15
N ASP A 60 8.40 -0.17 -15.55
CA ASP A 60 7.66 0.90 -16.22
C ASP A 60 6.43 1.28 -15.36
N GLU A 61 6.32 2.54 -14.96
CA GLU A 61 5.21 3.03 -14.12
C GLU A 61 3.83 2.81 -14.74
N ARG A 62 3.73 2.71 -16.07
CA ARG A 62 2.47 2.47 -16.77
C ARG A 62 1.87 1.10 -16.43
N GLU A 63 2.70 0.11 -16.13
CA GLU A 63 2.24 -1.21 -15.72
C GLU A 63 1.47 -1.17 -14.39
N PHE A 64 1.83 -0.26 -13.48
CA PHE A 64 1.11 -0.07 -12.22
C PHE A 64 -0.29 0.57 -12.36
N SER A 65 -0.60 1.18 -13.50
CA SER A 65 -1.89 1.84 -13.76
C SER A 65 -2.71 1.16 -14.85
N ALA A 66 -2.24 0.04 -15.40
CA ALA A 66 -2.89 -0.63 -16.54
C ALA A 66 -4.19 -1.37 -16.16
N VAL A 67 -4.38 -1.69 -14.87
CA VAL A 67 -5.50 -2.53 -14.42
C VAL A 67 -6.76 -1.70 -14.17
N GLN A 68 -7.82 -2.01 -14.92
CA GLN A 68 -9.18 -1.51 -14.65
C GLN A 68 -9.99 -2.62 -13.98
N VAL A 69 -10.29 -2.44 -12.69
CA VAL A 69 -11.01 -3.43 -11.90
C VAL A 69 -12.50 -3.37 -12.20
N SER A 70 -13.08 -4.53 -12.50
CA SER A 70 -14.53 -4.68 -12.75
C SER A 70 -15.32 -4.61 -11.45
N THR A 71 -16.58 -4.16 -11.52
CA THR A 71 -17.52 -4.09 -10.39
C THR A 71 -17.89 -5.45 -9.79
N MET A 72 -17.53 -6.56 -10.44
CA MET A 72 -17.74 -7.90 -9.86
C MET A 72 -17.05 -8.09 -8.50
N TRP A 73 -16.02 -7.30 -8.21
CA TRP A 73 -15.27 -7.34 -6.96
C TRP A 73 -15.91 -6.53 -5.81
N ASP A 74 -16.90 -5.70 -6.13
CA ASP A 74 -17.52 -4.78 -5.15
C ASP A 74 -18.18 -5.53 -4.00
N SER A 75 -18.76 -6.71 -4.26
CA SER A 75 -19.40 -7.52 -3.23
C SER A 75 -18.42 -8.01 -2.16
N MET A 76 -17.20 -8.39 -2.54
CA MET A 76 -16.17 -8.82 -1.59
C MET A 76 -15.69 -7.66 -0.73
N VAL A 77 -15.51 -6.48 -1.34
CA VAL A 77 -15.13 -5.28 -0.59
C VAL A 77 -16.26 -4.84 0.33
N LEU A 78 -17.53 -4.91 -0.11
CA LEU A 78 -18.68 -4.60 0.74
C LEU A 78 -18.72 -5.52 1.96
N GLU A 79 -18.49 -6.83 1.79
CA GLU A 79 -18.43 -7.78 2.91
C GLU A 79 -17.31 -7.42 3.89
N LEU A 80 -16.11 -7.09 3.40
CA LEU A 80 -15.02 -6.58 4.23
C LEU A 80 -15.42 -5.32 5.00
N MET A 81 -16.07 -4.36 4.34
CA MET A 81 -16.52 -3.12 4.97
C MET A 81 -17.57 -3.39 6.07
N MET A 82 -18.52 -4.29 5.82
CA MET A 82 -19.56 -4.67 6.79
C MET A 82 -18.95 -5.34 8.04
N ASN A 83 -17.97 -6.21 7.88
CA ASN A 83 -17.29 -6.87 9.01
C ASN A 83 -16.51 -5.88 9.89
N ASN A 84 -16.23 -4.68 9.38
CA ASN A 84 -15.44 -3.66 10.05
C ASN A 84 -16.26 -2.42 10.48
N LEU A 85 -17.61 -2.46 10.41
CA LEU A 85 -18.48 -1.32 10.76
C LEU A 85 -18.25 -0.79 12.18
N ASN A 86 -17.92 -1.67 13.13
CA ASN A 86 -17.70 -1.30 14.53
C ASN A 86 -16.30 -0.73 14.80
N ASN A 87 -15.37 -0.82 13.84
CA ASN A 87 -14.03 -0.29 13.97
C ASN A 87 -14.03 1.22 13.65
N LYS A 88 -13.72 2.05 14.65
CA LYS A 88 -13.64 3.51 14.46
C LYS A 88 -12.51 3.91 13.51
N LEU A 89 -11.38 3.24 13.63
CA LEU A 89 -10.18 3.41 12.80
C LEU A 89 -9.57 2.03 12.54
N TRP A 90 -9.41 1.67 11.29
CA TRP A 90 -8.79 0.41 10.89
C TRP A 90 -8.04 0.56 9.56
N GLY A 91 -7.12 -0.36 9.30
CA GLY A 91 -6.33 -0.29 8.08
C GLY A 91 -5.38 -1.45 7.91
N TRP A 92 -4.73 -1.47 6.78
CA TRP A 92 -3.78 -2.52 6.40
C TRP A 92 -2.69 -1.94 5.49
N ALA A 93 -1.61 -2.68 5.32
CA ALA A 93 -0.50 -2.32 4.46
C ALA A 93 -0.21 -3.42 3.45
N ASP A 94 -0.14 -3.07 2.18
CA ASP A 94 0.20 -4.01 1.10
C ASP A 94 0.82 -3.25 -0.08
N PRO A 95 2.04 -3.58 -0.51
CA PRO A 95 2.70 -2.93 -1.64
C PRO A 95 1.98 -3.19 -2.97
N SER A 96 1.26 -4.30 -3.12
CA SER A 96 0.56 -4.67 -4.36
C SER A 96 -0.68 -3.82 -4.62
N ILE A 97 -1.15 -3.06 -3.62
CA ILE A 97 -2.22 -2.07 -3.80
C ILE A 97 -1.85 -1.00 -4.84
N ILE A 98 -0.57 -0.80 -5.12
CA ILE A 98 -0.09 0.12 -6.16
C ILE A 98 -0.82 -0.08 -7.50
N PHE A 99 -1.14 -1.33 -7.86
CA PHE A 99 -1.89 -1.67 -9.08
C PHE A 99 -3.38 -1.29 -9.01
N PHE A 100 -3.93 -1.15 -7.79
CA PHE A 100 -5.36 -1.05 -7.52
C PHE A 100 -5.74 0.23 -6.75
N LEU A 101 -4.88 1.25 -6.75
CA LEU A 101 -5.12 2.51 -6.03
C LEU A 101 -6.45 3.16 -6.43
N ASP A 102 -6.74 3.21 -7.73
CA ASP A 102 -7.98 3.81 -8.24
C ASP A 102 -9.21 2.99 -7.88
N PHE A 103 -9.11 1.67 -7.86
CA PHE A 103 -10.18 0.79 -7.40
C PHE A 103 -10.53 1.09 -5.93
N TRP A 104 -9.55 1.05 -5.01
CA TRP A 104 -9.78 1.34 -3.61
C TRP A 104 -10.29 2.76 -3.36
N LYS A 105 -9.78 3.73 -4.11
CA LYS A 105 -10.24 5.12 -4.06
C LYS A 105 -11.72 5.25 -4.44
N ASN A 106 -12.16 4.54 -5.47
CA ASN A 106 -13.49 4.70 -6.04
C ASN A 106 -14.56 3.96 -5.24
N ILE A 107 -14.21 2.81 -4.65
CA ILE A 107 -15.18 1.98 -3.94
C ILE A 107 -15.63 2.57 -2.60
N ASP A 108 -14.79 3.34 -1.92
CA ASP A 108 -15.16 4.02 -0.68
C ASP A 108 -14.42 5.37 -0.51
N LYS A 109 -15.21 6.43 -0.47
CA LYS A 109 -14.71 7.82 -0.29
C LYS A 109 -14.07 8.06 1.09
N SER A 110 -14.32 7.21 2.08
CA SER A 110 -13.74 7.36 3.42
C SER A 110 -12.34 6.76 3.57
N ILE A 111 -11.86 6.04 2.57
CA ILE A 111 -10.48 5.52 2.54
C ILE A 111 -9.50 6.68 2.41
N LYS A 112 -8.51 6.70 3.30
CA LYS A 112 -7.35 7.58 3.23
C LYS A 112 -6.10 6.75 2.97
N PHE A 113 -5.17 7.29 2.19
CA PHE A 113 -3.96 6.60 1.80
C PHE A 113 -2.75 7.18 2.52
N ILE A 114 -1.93 6.31 3.08
CA ILE A 114 -0.61 6.65 3.62
C ILE A 114 0.42 6.05 2.67
N MET A 115 1.09 6.91 1.96
CA MET A 115 2.09 6.55 0.96
C MET A 115 3.47 6.70 1.56
N ILE A 116 4.25 5.61 1.55
CA ILE A 116 5.53 5.56 2.22
C ILE A 116 6.63 5.37 1.17
N TYR A 117 7.58 6.30 1.18
CA TYR A 117 8.79 6.21 0.36
C TYR A 117 10.04 6.26 1.22
N ASP A 118 11.11 5.69 0.71
CA ASP A 118 12.42 5.68 1.36
C ASP A 118 13.51 5.92 0.30
N HIS A 119 14.73 6.17 0.75
CA HIS A 119 15.85 6.40 -0.15
C HIS A 119 16.18 5.11 -0.93
N PRO A 120 16.46 5.19 -2.25
CA PRO A 120 16.71 4.01 -3.11
C PRO A 120 17.85 3.11 -2.63
N LYS A 121 18.84 3.67 -1.90
CA LYS A 121 19.94 2.88 -1.32
C LYS A 121 19.48 1.68 -0.49
N TYR A 122 18.35 1.79 0.24
CA TYR A 122 17.85 0.69 1.07
C TYR A 122 17.26 -0.44 0.24
N ASN A 123 16.63 -0.10 -0.87
CA ASN A 123 16.16 -1.09 -1.83
C ASN A 123 17.34 -1.84 -2.47
N LEU A 124 18.35 -1.11 -2.90
CA LEU A 124 19.57 -1.69 -3.49
C LEU A 124 20.32 -2.60 -2.50
N MET A 125 20.48 -2.17 -1.25
CA MET A 125 21.15 -2.99 -0.22
C MET A 125 20.38 -4.28 0.07
N ARG A 126 19.05 -4.24 0.07
CA ARG A 126 18.23 -5.44 0.24
C ARG A 126 18.35 -6.38 -0.95
N SER A 127 18.36 -5.84 -2.16
CA SER A 127 18.54 -6.62 -3.39
C SER A 127 19.87 -7.33 -3.41
N VAL A 128 20.95 -6.65 -3.01
CA VAL A 128 22.30 -7.25 -2.93
C VAL A 128 22.39 -8.36 -1.87
N ASN A 129 21.70 -8.21 -0.73
CA ASN A 129 21.76 -9.20 0.36
C ASN A 129 20.91 -10.45 0.12
N ASN A 130 19.90 -10.38 -0.73
CA ASN A 130 18.89 -11.44 -0.90
C ASN A 130 18.99 -12.21 -2.22
N ALA A 131 19.93 -11.87 -3.12
CA ALA A 131 19.96 -12.47 -4.44
C ALA A 131 21.27 -13.15 -4.80
N PRO A 132 21.22 -14.15 -5.67
CA PRO A 132 22.38 -14.70 -6.33
C PRO A 132 23.03 -13.65 -7.23
N LEU A 133 24.33 -13.81 -7.50
CA LEU A 133 25.30 -12.93 -8.18
C LEU A 133 24.92 -12.30 -9.54
N SER A 134 23.68 -12.45 -10.01
CA SER A 134 23.19 -11.95 -11.30
C SER A 134 22.20 -10.77 -11.19
N LEU A 135 22.21 -10.03 -10.09
CA LEU A 135 21.29 -8.91 -9.91
C LEU A 135 21.56 -7.80 -10.91
N ASN A 136 20.57 -7.51 -11.72
CA ASN A 136 20.56 -6.30 -12.51
C ASN A 136 20.21 -5.11 -11.61
N ILE A 137 21.25 -4.45 -11.08
CA ILE A 137 21.10 -3.26 -10.22
C ILE A 137 20.23 -2.19 -10.92
N ASN A 138 20.34 -2.07 -12.23
CA ASN A 138 19.55 -1.12 -13.01
C ASN A 138 18.06 -1.43 -12.88
N ASN A 139 17.65 -2.69 -13.01
CA ASN A 139 16.22 -3.06 -12.85
C ASN A 139 15.70 -2.74 -11.45
N SER A 140 16.52 -2.87 -10.41
CA SER A 140 16.11 -2.52 -9.03
C SER A 140 15.93 -1.01 -8.85
N VAL A 141 16.74 -0.19 -9.52
CA VAL A 141 16.60 1.27 -9.53
C VAL A 141 15.38 1.67 -10.35
N ASP A 142 15.22 1.10 -11.54
CA ASP A 142 14.09 1.38 -12.43
C ASP A 142 12.76 0.98 -11.78
N ASN A 143 12.70 -0.17 -11.11
CA ASN A 143 11.56 -0.60 -10.32
C ASN A 143 11.24 0.39 -9.19
N TRP A 144 12.26 0.83 -8.44
CA TRP A 144 12.07 1.82 -7.38
C TRP A 144 11.54 3.14 -7.95
N ILE A 145 12.06 3.60 -9.08
CA ILE A 145 11.61 4.82 -9.77
C ILE A 145 10.16 4.67 -10.22
N ALA A 146 9.84 3.59 -10.93
CA ALA A 146 8.51 3.31 -11.46
C ALA A 146 7.46 3.29 -10.34
N TYR A 147 7.75 2.57 -9.26
CA TYR A 147 6.85 2.47 -8.11
C TYR A 147 6.60 3.83 -7.44
N ASN A 148 7.67 4.57 -7.12
CA ASN A 148 7.54 5.84 -6.42
C ASN A 148 6.96 6.94 -7.31
N LYS A 149 7.20 6.87 -8.62
CA LYS A 149 6.54 7.77 -9.58
C LYS A 149 5.02 7.54 -9.58
N ARG A 150 4.55 6.28 -9.66
CA ARG A 150 3.13 5.95 -9.56
C ARG A 150 2.51 6.44 -8.23
N LEU A 151 3.21 6.27 -7.10
CA LEU A 151 2.76 6.81 -5.81
C LEU A 151 2.62 8.32 -5.84
N LEU A 152 3.62 9.01 -6.38
CA LEU A 152 3.63 10.47 -6.44
C LEU A 152 2.51 11.01 -7.34
N ASP A 153 2.30 10.41 -8.51
CA ASP A 153 1.25 10.80 -9.44
C ASP A 153 -0.13 10.66 -8.78
N PHE A 154 -0.40 9.52 -8.13
CA PHE A 154 -1.65 9.33 -7.40
C PHE A 154 -1.80 10.32 -6.23
N PHE A 155 -0.74 10.60 -5.49
CA PHE A 155 -0.74 11.61 -4.42
C PHE A 155 -1.09 12.99 -4.96
N LEU A 156 -0.49 13.42 -6.06
CA LEU A 156 -0.72 14.74 -6.65
C LEU A 156 -2.17 14.94 -7.10
N GLU A 157 -2.80 13.87 -7.60
CA GLU A 157 -4.20 13.86 -8.03
C GLU A 157 -5.20 13.78 -6.86
N ASN A 158 -4.78 13.28 -5.69
CA ASN A 158 -5.67 12.93 -4.58
C ASN A 158 -5.19 13.48 -3.23
N LYS A 159 -4.62 14.69 -3.18
CA LYS A 159 -3.97 15.29 -2.01
C LYS A 159 -4.86 15.32 -0.75
N GLU A 160 -6.16 15.51 -0.91
CA GLU A 160 -7.13 15.57 0.19
C GLU A 160 -7.38 14.22 0.87
N ARG A 161 -6.94 13.14 0.23
CA ARG A 161 -7.11 11.76 0.72
C ARG A 161 -5.79 11.05 0.98
N CYS A 162 -4.66 11.68 0.68
CA CYS A 162 -3.35 11.07 0.73
C CYS A 162 -2.41 11.82 1.65
N VAL A 163 -1.58 11.08 2.36
CA VAL A 163 -0.41 11.59 3.10
C VAL A 163 0.83 10.89 2.55
N LEU A 164 1.85 11.67 2.19
CA LEU A 164 3.12 11.16 1.71
C LEU A 164 4.16 11.24 2.84
N ILE A 165 4.73 10.09 3.22
CA ILE A 165 5.66 9.95 4.34
C ILE A 165 7.03 9.52 3.83
N ASN A 166 8.05 10.33 4.08
CA ASN A 166 9.43 9.88 4.01
C ASN A 166 9.79 9.06 5.23
N PHE A 167 10.26 7.83 5.07
CA PHE A 167 10.51 6.92 6.19
C PHE A 167 11.62 7.42 7.12
N GLU A 168 12.72 8.00 6.61
CA GLU A 168 13.80 8.54 7.45
C GLU A 168 13.28 9.71 8.32
N ALA A 169 12.51 10.63 7.71
CA ALA A 169 11.89 11.74 8.43
C ALA A 169 10.87 11.25 9.47
N PHE A 170 10.07 10.23 9.15
CA PHE A 170 9.16 9.59 10.09
C PHE A 170 9.92 9.00 11.29
N GLN A 171 11.00 8.26 11.04
CA GLN A 171 11.79 7.63 12.10
C GLN A 171 12.42 8.67 13.05
N SER A 172 12.88 9.80 12.49
CA SER A 172 13.48 10.88 13.27
C SER A 172 12.46 11.66 14.11
N ASN A 173 11.19 11.73 13.67
CA ASN A 173 10.16 12.60 14.24
C ASN A 173 8.93 11.86 14.78
N LYS A 174 9.02 10.56 15.08
CA LYS A 174 7.89 9.74 15.56
C LYS A 174 7.01 10.44 16.61
N LYS A 175 7.64 11.14 17.57
CA LYS A 175 6.95 11.83 18.67
C LYS A 175 6.14 13.07 18.21
N ASN A 176 6.51 13.69 17.10
CA ASN A 176 5.85 14.92 16.61
C ASN A 176 4.70 14.61 15.63
N ILE A 177 4.66 13.41 15.05
CA ILE A 177 3.65 12.98 14.09
C ILE A 177 2.33 12.59 14.78
N ILE A 178 2.38 12.25 16.07
CA ILE A 178 1.21 11.83 16.86
C ILE A 178 0.22 12.99 17.11
N LYS A 179 0.71 14.23 17.21
CA LYS A 179 -0.12 15.40 17.55
C LYS A 179 -1.25 15.76 16.57
N PRO A 180 -1.13 15.55 15.23
CA PRO A 180 -2.21 15.86 14.30
C PRO A 180 -3.29 14.77 14.17
N LEU A 181 -3.09 13.59 14.77
CA LEU A 181 -4.02 12.45 14.65
C LEU A 181 -4.89 12.24 15.90
N SER A 182 -4.63 12.99 16.96
CA SER A 182 -5.40 13.03 18.22
C SER A 182 -6.36 14.22 18.20
#